data_99ddec2886de8b06e12c87de982c56d7
#
_entry.id   99ddec2886de8b06e12c87de982c56d7
#
_cell.length_a   1.000
_cell.length_b   1.000
_cell.length_c   1.000
_cell.angle_alpha   90.00
_cell.angle_beta   90.00
_cell.angle_gamma   90.00
#
_symmetry.space_group_name_H-M   'P 1'
#
loop_
_entity.id
_entity.type
_entity.pdbx_description
1 polymer ?
#
loop_
_entity_poly.entity_id
_entity_poly.type
_entity_poly.pdbx_seq_one_letter_code
_entity_poly.pdbx_strand_id
1 'polypeptide(L)'
;ILNNKFESGSVKWGSTITKSFIPNDNDNFFDKDLNLIDWLRQWTNNEEERKEDYIRGFLGKMIFSGDEALKSCKVLSGGEKVRCMLSKTMMGRSNFLLFDDPTNHLDLETITALNNSLIKFKGNIILTTQDYEFANSVGNRVLEIGPNGYIDKLMNFEDYLNDPKVKEQRDIIY
;
A
#
# COMPACT_ATOMS: atom_id res chain seq x y z
N ILE A 1 3.19 -8.91 11.63
CA ILE A 1 1.86 -8.45 12.03
C ILE A 1 0.77 -9.37 11.41
N LEU A 2 0.81 -9.64 10.10
CA LEU A 2 -0.24 -10.43 9.43
C LEU A 2 -0.23 -11.91 9.81
N ASN A 3 0.93 -12.50 10.04
CA ASN A 3 1.09 -13.93 10.27
C ASN A 3 1.10 -14.35 11.75
N ASN A 4 0.85 -13.43 12.68
CA ASN A 4 0.86 -13.64 14.13
C ASN A 4 2.09 -14.38 14.68
N LYS A 5 3.25 -14.25 13.99
CA LYS A 5 4.54 -14.76 14.46
C LYS A 5 5.30 -13.61 15.11
N PHE A 6 5.28 -13.56 16.41
CA PHE A 6 6.01 -12.59 17.23
C PHE A 6 6.96 -13.33 18.15
N GLU A 7 8.12 -12.76 18.42
CA GLU A 7 9.02 -13.25 19.46
C GLU A 7 8.42 -13.01 20.85
N SER A 8 7.70 -11.89 21.00
CA SER A 8 6.98 -11.54 22.21
C SER A 8 5.78 -10.64 21.89
N GLY A 9 4.81 -10.59 22.81
CA GLY A 9 3.62 -9.78 22.66
C GLY A 9 2.50 -10.45 21.85
N SER A 10 1.43 -9.70 21.57
CA SER A 10 0.28 -10.17 20.80
C SER A 10 -0.36 -9.03 20.02
N VAL A 11 -0.99 -9.36 18.89
CA VAL A 11 -1.82 -8.44 18.12
C VAL A 11 -3.25 -8.98 18.06
N LYS A 12 -4.22 -8.16 18.46
CA LYS A 12 -5.64 -8.47 18.36
C LYS A 12 -6.31 -7.54 17.35
N TRP A 13 -6.90 -8.11 16.34
CA TRP A 13 -7.68 -7.38 15.34
C TRP A 13 -9.13 -7.23 15.77
N GLY A 14 -9.71 -6.06 15.54
CA GLY A 14 -11.15 -5.86 15.69
C GLY A 14 -11.94 -6.69 14.69
N SER A 15 -13.16 -7.10 15.04
CA SER A 15 -14.01 -7.95 14.20
C SER A 15 -14.43 -7.33 12.86
N THR A 16 -14.40 -5.99 12.77
CA THR A 16 -14.76 -5.23 11.56
C THR A 16 -13.57 -4.89 10.68
N ILE A 17 -12.34 -5.29 11.06
CA ILE A 17 -11.14 -4.96 10.32
C ILE A 17 -10.93 -5.94 9.16
N THR A 18 -10.96 -5.41 7.95
CA THR A 18 -10.59 -6.10 6.72
C THR A 18 -9.22 -5.58 6.25
N LYS A 19 -8.25 -6.49 6.13
CA LYS A 19 -6.84 -6.15 5.90
C LYS A 19 -6.44 -6.41 4.46
N SER A 20 -5.64 -5.51 3.87
CA SER A 20 -4.85 -5.79 2.67
C SER A 20 -3.38 -5.46 2.92
N PHE A 21 -2.52 -6.25 2.30
CA PHE A 21 -1.08 -6.08 2.35
C PHE A 21 -0.51 -6.08 0.94
N ILE A 22 0.36 -5.12 0.67
CA ILE A 22 1.19 -5.10 -0.53
C ILE A 22 2.63 -5.29 -0.09
N PRO A 23 3.21 -6.48 -0.34
CA PRO A 23 4.62 -6.73 -0.09
C PRO A 23 5.49 -6.04 -1.13
N ASN A 24 6.76 -5.83 -0.81
CA ASN A 24 7.74 -5.31 -1.77
C ASN A 24 8.01 -6.31 -2.92
N ASP A 25 8.04 -7.62 -2.62
CA ASP A 25 8.11 -8.68 -3.65
C ASP A 25 6.71 -9.20 -3.98
N ASN A 26 6.29 -8.99 -5.22
CA ASN A 26 4.96 -9.31 -5.74
C ASN A 26 4.97 -10.38 -6.84
N ASP A 27 6.10 -10.93 -7.22
CA ASP A 27 6.27 -11.78 -8.40
C ASP A 27 5.33 -12.99 -8.41
N ASN A 28 5.15 -13.64 -7.28
CA ASN A 28 4.27 -14.81 -7.12
C ASN A 28 2.78 -14.56 -7.48
N PHE A 29 2.34 -13.31 -7.56
CA PHE A 29 0.97 -12.99 -7.96
C PHE A 29 0.76 -13.01 -9.47
N PHE A 30 1.82 -13.06 -10.26
CA PHE A 30 1.81 -12.89 -11.72
C PHE A 30 2.30 -14.13 -12.49
N ASP A 31 2.32 -15.29 -11.86
CA ASP A 31 2.81 -16.54 -12.46
C ASP A 31 1.91 -17.08 -13.59
N LYS A 32 0.61 -16.73 -13.56
CA LYS A 32 -0.36 -17.19 -14.55
C LYS A 32 -0.31 -16.33 -15.82
N ASP A 33 -0.50 -16.98 -16.96
CA ASP A 33 -0.61 -16.30 -18.26
C ASP A 33 -2.04 -15.77 -18.46
N LEU A 34 -2.31 -14.62 -17.83
CA LEU A 34 -3.59 -13.92 -17.87
C LEU A 34 -3.36 -12.48 -18.35
N ASN A 35 -4.34 -11.88 -19.01
CA ASN A 35 -4.38 -10.43 -19.16
C ASN A 35 -4.78 -9.77 -17.83
N LEU A 36 -4.57 -8.44 -17.69
CA LEU A 36 -4.81 -7.76 -16.42
C LEU A 36 -6.28 -7.79 -15.98
N ILE A 37 -7.22 -7.79 -16.91
CA ILE A 37 -8.65 -7.88 -16.60
C ILE A 37 -8.95 -9.24 -15.95
N ASP A 38 -8.50 -10.33 -16.58
CA ASP A 38 -8.73 -11.68 -16.07
C ASP A 38 -7.93 -11.94 -14.80
N TRP A 39 -6.74 -11.33 -14.69
CA TRP A 39 -5.95 -11.38 -13.47
C TRP A 39 -6.70 -10.73 -12.31
N LEU A 40 -7.24 -9.52 -12.47
CA LEU A 40 -7.95 -8.81 -11.40
C LEU A 40 -9.30 -9.46 -11.08
N ARG A 41 -9.96 -10.08 -12.07
CA ARG A 41 -11.23 -10.81 -11.93
C ARG A 41 -11.16 -11.95 -10.91
N GLN A 42 -9.97 -12.51 -10.65
CA GLN A 42 -9.80 -13.62 -9.69
C GLN A 42 -10.19 -13.22 -8.24
N TRP A 43 -10.19 -11.92 -7.91
CA TRP A 43 -10.48 -11.40 -6.56
C TRP A 43 -11.84 -10.70 -6.45
N THR A 44 -12.71 -10.88 -7.42
CA THR A 44 -14.10 -10.38 -7.36
C THR A 44 -14.96 -11.27 -6.48
N ASN A 45 -15.96 -10.68 -5.81
CA ASN A 45 -16.80 -11.36 -4.84
C ASN A 45 -18.18 -11.75 -5.40
N ASN A 46 -18.62 -11.13 -6.50
CA ASN A 46 -19.94 -11.33 -7.08
C ASN A 46 -19.92 -11.06 -8.61
N GLU A 47 -21.01 -11.39 -9.29
CA GLU A 47 -21.13 -11.26 -10.74
C GLU A 47 -21.03 -9.80 -11.25
N GLU A 48 -21.53 -8.83 -10.48
CA GLU A 48 -21.41 -7.42 -10.85
C GLU A 48 -19.95 -6.94 -10.87
N GLU A 49 -19.17 -7.38 -9.88
CA GLU A 49 -17.73 -7.07 -9.80
C GLU A 49 -16.92 -7.78 -10.91
N ARG A 50 -17.45 -8.89 -11.49
CA ARG A 50 -16.80 -9.62 -12.57
C ARG A 50 -16.91 -8.92 -13.93
N LYS A 51 -17.82 -7.95 -14.07
CA LYS A 51 -17.99 -7.19 -15.31
C LYS A 51 -16.71 -6.44 -15.68
N GLU A 52 -16.41 -6.44 -16.96
CA GLU A 52 -15.18 -5.85 -17.48
C GLU A 52 -15.07 -4.36 -17.13
N ASP A 53 -16.16 -3.61 -17.28
CA ASP A 53 -16.18 -2.17 -16.97
C ASP A 53 -15.86 -1.87 -15.51
N TYR A 54 -16.33 -2.71 -14.60
CA TYR A 54 -16.01 -2.58 -13.17
C TYR A 54 -14.50 -2.77 -12.93
N ILE A 55 -13.92 -3.80 -13.51
CA ILE A 55 -12.49 -4.13 -13.38
C ILE A 55 -11.64 -3.04 -14.05
N ARG A 56 -11.99 -2.60 -15.26
CA ARG A 56 -11.30 -1.50 -15.95
C ARG A 56 -11.32 -0.20 -15.14
N GLY A 57 -12.37 0.05 -14.35
CA GLY A 57 -12.45 1.19 -13.47
C GLY A 57 -11.34 1.22 -12.39
N PHE A 58 -10.93 0.08 -11.86
CA PHE A 58 -9.81 0.00 -10.91
C PHE A 58 -8.45 0.03 -11.61
N LEU A 59 -8.31 -0.65 -12.73
CA LEU A 59 -7.09 -0.59 -13.55
C LEU A 59 -6.82 0.84 -14.04
N GLY A 60 -7.83 1.55 -14.47
CA GLY A 60 -7.72 2.93 -14.95
C GLY A 60 -7.28 3.91 -13.85
N LYS A 61 -7.68 3.70 -12.59
CA LYS A 61 -7.18 4.49 -11.45
C LYS A 61 -5.67 4.37 -11.25
N MET A 62 -5.09 3.27 -11.71
CA MET A 62 -3.65 2.98 -11.68
C MET A 62 -3.03 3.08 -13.08
N ILE A 63 -3.62 3.91 -13.95
CA ILE A 63 -3.06 4.29 -15.25
C ILE A 63 -2.95 3.12 -16.26
N PHE A 64 -3.74 2.07 -16.10
CA PHE A 64 -3.92 1.07 -17.14
C PHE A 64 -5.17 1.40 -17.96
N SER A 65 -4.97 2.01 -19.13
CA SER A 65 -6.06 2.44 -20.00
C SER A 65 -6.09 1.66 -21.33
N GLY A 66 -7.26 1.60 -21.97
CA GLY A 66 -7.41 1.00 -23.29
C GLY A 66 -6.82 -0.40 -23.39
N ASP A 67 -5.90 -0.58 -24.33
CA ASP A 67 -5.26 -1.87 -24.63
C ASP A 67 -4.26 -2.32 -23.55
N GLU A 68 -3.78 -1.42 -22.71
CA GLU A 68 -2.87 -1.78 -21.60
C GLU A 68 -3.54 -2.75 -20.61
N ALA A 69 -4.87 -2.66 -20.43
CA ALA A 69 -5.60 -3.59 -19.60
C ALA A 69 -5.64 -5.04 -20.17
N LEU A 70 -5.30 -5.21 -21.44
CA LEU A 70 -5.20 -6.52 -22.11
C LEU A 70 -3.78 -7.09 -22.09
N LYS A 71 -2.81 -6.35 -21.53
CA LYS A 71 -1.42 -6.80 -21.41
C LYS A 71 -1.32 -8.09 -20.59
N SER A 72 -0.44 -9.02 -21.01
CA SER A 72 -0.19 -10.23 -20.25
C SER A 72 0.55 -9.90 -18.92
N CYS A 73 0.16 -10.55 -17.84
CA CYS A 73 0.82 -10.44 -16.54
C CYS A 73 2.30 -10.80 -16.57
N LYS A 74 2.71 -11.69 -17.49
CA LYS A 74 4.10 -12.17 -17.59
C LYS A 74 5.08 -11.13 -18.11
N VAL A 75 4.61 -10.11 -18.81
CA VAL A 75 5.48 -9.09 -19.42
C VAL A 75 5.49 -7.76 -18.65
N LEU A 76 4.93 -7.75 -17.45
CA LEU A 76 4.84 -6.56 -16.63
C LEU A 76 6.20 -6.19 -16.03
N SER A 77 6.52 -4.90 -16.08
CA SER A 77 7.61 -4.32 -15.28
C SER A 77 7.30 -4.37 -13.78
N GLY A 78 8.30 -4.19 -12.93
CA GLY A 78 8.11 -4.12 -11.47
C GLY A 78 7.08 -3.07 -11.05
N GLY A 79 7.16 -1.85 -11.60
CA GLY A 79 6.19 -0.79 -11.35
C GLY A 79 4.77 -1.13 -11.81
N GLU A 80 4.61 -1.78 -12.96
CA GLU A 80 3.31 -2.24 -13.43
C GLU A 80 2.71 -3.31 -12.51
N LYS A 81 3.52 -4.23 -11.98
CA LYS A 81 3.08 -5.23 -10.99
C LYS A 81 2.57 -4.54 -9.71
N VAL A 82 3.29 -3.54 -9.19
CA VAL A 82 2.83 -2.77 -8.03
C VAL A 82 1.51 -2.06 -8.32
N ARG A 83 1.35 -1.43 -9.48
CA ARG A 83 0.07 -0.80 -9.90
C ARG A 83 -1.09 -1.80 -9.96
N CYS A 84 -0.84 -3.01 -10.44
CA CYS A 84 -1.83 -4.09 -10.43
C CYS A 84 -2.22 -4.49 -8.99
N MET A 85 -1.24 -4.64 -8.11
CA MET A 85 -1.49 -4.95 -6.70
C MET A 85 -2.30 -3.86 -5.99
N LEU A 86 -2.04 -2.58 -6.32
CA LEU A 86 -2.82 -1.45 -5.85
C LEU A 86 -4.27 -1.52 -6.34
N SER A 87 -4.49 -1.81 -7.63
CA SER A 87 -5.83 -2.00 -8.21
C SER A 87 -6.61 -3.11 -7.47
N LYS A 88 -5.95 -4.25 -7.21
CA LYS A 88 -6.49 -5.36 -6.41
C LYS A 88 -6.86 -4.92 -4.99
N THR A 89 -5.97 -4.20 -4.33
CA THR A 89 -6.18 -3.73 -2.96
C THR A 89 -7.37 -2.77 -2.86
N MET A 90 -7.48 -1.85 -3.81
CA MET A 90 -8.60 -0.90 -3.89
C MET A 90 -9.94 -1.63 -4.15
N MET A 91 -9.94 -2.65 -5.00
CA MET A 91 -11.13 -3.46 -5.29
C MET A 91 -11.58 -4.28 -4.07
N GLY A 92 -10.63 -4.75 -3.25
CA GLY A 92 -10.88 -5.58 -2.07
C GLY A 92 -11.62 -4.91 -0.91
N ARG A 93 -11.94 -3.60 -1.01
CA ARG A 93 -12.69 -2.82 0.00
C ARG A 93 -12.13 -2.95 1.42
N SER A 94 -10.84 -3.19 1.57
CA SER A 94 -10.19 -3.26 2.87
C SER A 94 -10.23 -1.90 3.56
N ASN A 95 -10.44 -1.91 4.89
CA ASN A 95 -10.41 -0.69 5.71
C ASN A 95 -9.12 -0.52 6.50
N PHE A 96 -8.17 -1.44 6.32
CA PHE A 96 -6.83 -1.40 6.90
C PHE A 96 -5.81 -1.85 5.86
N LEU A 97 -4.88 -0.97 5.52
CA LEU A 97 -3.85 -1.19 4.51
C LEU A 97 -2.47 -1.25 5.14
N LEU A 98 -1.68 -2.21 4.70
CA LEU A 98 -0.28 -2.36 5.06
C LEU A 98 0.55 -2.27 3.78
N PHE A 99 1.50 -1.34 3.74
CA PHE A 99 2.41 -1.15 2.62
C PHE A 99 3.85 -1.25 3.09
N ASP A 100 4.64 -2.02 2.35
CA ASP A 100 6.08 -2.12 2.55
C ASP A 100 6.78 -1.49 1.35
N ASP A 101 7.25 -0.25 1.54
CA ASP A 101 7.92 0.59 0.54
C ASP A 101 7.19 0.67 -0.82
N PRO A 102 5.93 1.14 -0.85
CA PRO A 102 5.06 1.03 -2.03
C PRO A 102 5.48 1.94 -3.18
N THR A 103 6.37 2.91 -2.95
CA THR A 103 6.87 3.83 -3.97
C THR A 103 8.10 3.28 -4.70
N ASN A 104 8.67 2.18 -4.23
CA ASN A 104 9.86 1.58 -4.83
C ASN A 104 9.58 1.10 -6.26
N HIS A 105 10.47 1.41 -7.18
CA HIS A 105 10.37 1.09 -8.62
C HIS A 105 9.18 1.72 -9.37
N LEU A 106 8.46 2.68 -8.78
CA LEU A 106 7.40 3.43 -9.44
C LEU A 106 7.95 4.68 -10.14
N ASP A 107 7.34 5.03 -11.27
CA ASP A 107 7.53 6.34 -11.89
C ASP A 107 6.75 7.43 -11.15
N LEU A 108 7.11 8.69 -11.39
CA LEU A 108 6.52 9.85 -10.69
C LEU A 108 5.00 9.96 -10.90
N GLU A 109 4.50 9.61 -12.07
CA GLU A 109 3.07 9.64 -12.37
C GLU A 109 2.30 8.63 -11.51
N THR A 110 2.84 7.41 -11.40
CA THR A 110 2.27 6.36 -10.55
C THR A 110 2.35 6.71 -9.06
N ILE A 111 3.47 7.27 -8.57
CA ILE A 111 3.60 7.77 -7.19
C ILE A 111 2.52 8.82 -6.91
N THR A 112 2.32 9.75 -7.84
CA THR A 112 1.28 10.79 -7.72
C THR A 112 -0.13 10.18 -7.68
N ALA A 113 -0.43 9.21 -8.53
CA ALA A 113 -1.72 8.53 -8.55
C ALA A 113 -1.98 7.74 -7.25
N LEU A 114 -0.96 7.04 -6.74
CA LEU A 114 -0.99 6.33 -5.46
C LEU A 114 -1.23 7.31 -4.31
N ASN A 115 -0.45 8.37 -4.24
CA ASN A 115 -0.54 9.41 -3.22
C ASN A 115 -1.96 10.00 -3.15
N ASN A 116 -2.50 10.43 -4.29
CA ASN A 116 -3.86 10.95 -4.39
C ASN A 116 -4.95 9.96 -3.96
N SER A 117 -4.70 8.67 -4.18
CA SER A 117 -5.61 7.61 -3.77
C SER A 117 -5.58 7.37 -2.27
N LEU A 118 -4.38 7.37 -1.66
CA LEU A 118 -4.20 7.14 -0.23
C LEU A 118 -4.67 8.33 0.63
N ILE A 119 -4.45 9.57 0.19
CA ILE A 119 -4.99 10.77 0.88
C ILE A 119 -6.53 10.71 0.98
N LYS A 120 -7.20 10.15 -0.03
CA LYS A 120 -8.68 10.01 -0.06
C LYS A 120 -9.18 8.76 0.65
N PHE A 121 -8.29 7.87 1.04
CA PHE A 121 -8.68 6.63 1.71
C PHE A 121 -9.20 6.90 3.12
N LYS A 122 -10.38 6.36 3.44
CA LYS A 122 -11.06 6.62 4.72
C LYS A 122 -10.73 5.60 5.82
N GLY A 123 -9.89 4.61 5.52
CA GLY A 123 -9.45 3.60 6.48
C GLY A 123 -8.12 3.96 7.14
N ASN A 124 -7.52 2.98 7.79
CA ASN A 124 -6.20 3.12 8.40
C ASN A 124 -5.12 2.59 7.48
N ILE A 125 -3.98 3.26 7.46
CA ILE A 125 -2.81 2.87 6.68
C ILE A 125 -1.62 2.77 7.63
N ILE A 126 -0.87 1.67 7.53
CA ILE A 126 0.51 1.61 8.04
C ILE A 126 1.40 1.41 6.82
N LEU A 127 2.38 2.26 6.67
CA LEU A 127 3.34 2.18 5.56
C LEU A 127 4.76 2.42 6.04
N THR A 128 5.71 1.79 5.37
CA THR A 128 7.13 2.17 5.37
C THR A 128 7.43 2.81 4.02
N THR A 129 8.27 3.83 3.98
CA THR A 129 8.72 4.45 2.72
C THR A 129 10.02 5.20 2.92
N GLN A 130 10.82 5.28 1.85
CA GLN A 130 12.01 6.12 1.77
C GLN A 130 11.73 7.48 1.10
N ASP A 131 10.53 7.64 0.55
CA ASP A 131 10.10 8.87 -0.12
C ASP A 131 9.56 9.87 0.92
N TYR A 132 10.30 10.96 1.11
CA TYR A 132 9.98 12.03 2.06
C TYR A 132 8.62 12.70 1.75
N GLU A 133 8.40 13.08 0.48
CA GLU A 133 7.18 13.77 0.07
C GLU A 133 5.95 12.88 0.23
N PHE A 134 6.10 11.60 -0.08
CA PHE A 134 5.05 10.61 0.11
C PHE A 134 4.73 10.40 1.60
N ALA A 135 5.76 10.25 2.45
CA ALA A 135 5.59 10.12 3.89
C ALA A 135 4.87 11.34 4.49
N ASN A 136 5.28 12.54 4.06
CA ASN A 136 4.74 13.80 4.58
C ASN A 136 3.30 14.05 4.15
N SER A 137 2.94 13.70 2.91
CA SER A 137 1.60 13.95 2.35
C SER A 137 0.54 12.94 2.80
N VAL A 138 0.92 11.68 3.05
CA VAL A 138 -0.01 10.60 3.43
C VAL A 138 -0.03 10.38 4.94
N GLY A 139 1.12 10.54 5.60
CA GLY A 139 1.30 10.24 7.02
C GLY A 139 0.76 11.35 7.92
N ASN A 140 -0.05 10.98 8.91
CA ASN A 140 -0.50 11.87 9.98
C ASN A 140 -0.08 11.38 11.38
N ARG A 141 0.69 10.31 11.44
CA ARG A 141 1.28 9.74 12.66
C ARG A 141 2.59 9.07 12.29
N VAL A 142 3.63 9.34 13.06
CA VAL A 142 4.95 8.76 12.88
C VAL A 142 5.25 7.82 14.04
N LEU A 143 5.66 6.59 13.69
CA LEU A 143 6.16 5.60 14.63
C LEU A 143 7.62 5.29 14.26
N GLU A 144 8.57 5.78 15.05
CA GLU A 144 9.99 5.48 14.90
C GLU A 144 10.41 4.42 15.92
N ILE A 145 11.11 3.39 15.46
CA ILE A 145 11.54 2.26 16.29
C ILE A 145 13.06 2.23 16.33
N GLY A 146 13.63 2.33 17.52
CA GLY A 146 15.07 2.22 17.79
C GLY A 146 15.40 0.99 18.63
N PRO A 147 16.70 0.70 18.82
CA PRO A 147 17.17 -0.44 19.62
C PRO A 147 16.68 -0.44 21.07
N ASN A 148 16.55 0.76 21.68
CA ASN A 148 16.21 0.92 23.08
C ASN A 148 14.77 1.40 23.31
N GLY A 149 13.90 1.41 22.27
CA GLY A 149 12.52 1.85 22.42
C GLY A 149 11.88 2.35 21.14
N TYR A 150 10.83 3.14 21.31
CA TYR A 150 10.12 3.72 20.16
C TYR A 150 9.62 5.14 20.47
N ILE A 151 9.39 5.92 19.43
CA ILE A 151 8.75 7.23 19.49
C ILE A 151 7.45 7.14 18.69
N ASP A 152 6.36 7.61 19.26
CA ASP A 152 5.03 7.61 18.62
C ASP A 152 4.44 9.01 18.74
N LYS A 153 4.24 9.67 17.60
CA LYS A 153 3.74 11.05 17.52
C LYS A 153 2.63 11.18 16.48
N LEU A 154 1.53 11.81 16.88
CA LEU A 154 0.42 12.18 16.01
C LEU A 154 0.72 13.53 15.34
N MET A 155 1.50 13.50 14.27
CA MET A 155 1.88 14.66 13.46
C MET A 155 2.35 14.18 12.08
N ASN A 156 2.48 15.11 11.10
CA ASN A 156 3.08 14.79 9.81
C ASN A 156 4.59 14.57 9.94
N PHE A 157 5.21 14.08 8.87
CA PHE A 157 6.61 13.68 8.91
C PHE A 157 7.57 14.88 9.00
N GLU A 158 7.25 16.01 8.38
CA GLU A 158 8.03 17.23 8.43
C GLU A 158 8.05 17.83 9.84
N ASP A 159 6.89 17.97 10.48
CA ASP A 159 6.78 18.45 11.86
C ASP A 159 7.53 17.52 12.82
N TYR A 160 7.45 16.20 12.59
CA TYR A 160 8.17 15.20 13.36
C TYR A 160 9.69 15.40 13.32
N LEU A 161 10.25 15.63 12.15
CA LEU A 161 11.70 15.86 11.99
C LEU A 161 12.18 17.16 12.63
N ASN A 162 11.32 18.16 12.70
CA ASN A 162 11.64 19.49 13.23
C ASN A 162 11.34 19.65 14.72
N ASP A 163 10.62 18.70 15.36
CA ASP A 163 10.24 18.78 16.79
C ASP A 163 11.47 18.57 17.69
N PRO A 164 11.84 19.56 18.55
CA PRO A 164 12.95 19.43 19.49
C PRO A 164 12.81 18.26 20.46
N LYS A 165 11.57 17.97 20.89
CA LYS A 165 11.30 16.84 21.81
C LYS A 165 11.51 15.48 21.15
N VAL A 166 11.29 15.38 19.85
CA VAL A 166 11.61 14.17 19.09
C VAL A 166 13.11 13.97 19.02
N LYS A 167 13.89 15.04 18.82
CA LYS A 167 15.36 14.98 18.80
C LYS A 167 15.91 14.47 20.14
N GLU A 168 15.42 15.01 21.27
CA GLU A 168 15.79 14.53 22.60
C GLU A 168 15.41 13.05 22.84
N GLN A 169 14.22 12.63 22.36
CA GLN A 169 13.78 11.24 22.48
C GLN A 169 14.60 10.28 21.62
N ARG A 170 15.07 10.72 20.43
CA ARG A 170 15.97 9.92 19.59
C ARG A 170 17.27 9.59 20.28
N ASP A 171 17.88 10.54 21.00
CA ASP A 171 19.11 10.31 21.77
C ASP A 171 18.95 9.23 22.84
N ILE A 172 17.72 8.92 23.25
CA ILE A 172 17.40 7.87 24.23
C ILE A 172 17.22 6.51 23.58
N ILE A 173 16.56 6.47 22.40
CA ILE A 173 16.22 5.20 21.76
C ILE A 173 17.33 4.65 20.86
N TYR A 174 18.32 5.47 20.50
CA TYR A 174 19.53 5.11 19.75
C TYR A 174 20.79 5.18 20.61
#